data_8f4fd89a8ec6bbb525b048c094176a1c
#
_entry.id   8f4fd89a8ec6bbb525b048c094176a1c
#
_cell.length_a   1.000
_cell.length_b   1.000
_cell.length_c   1.000
_cell.angle_alpha   90.00
_cell.angle_beta   90.00
_cell.angle_gamma   90.00
#
_symmetry.space_group_name_H-M   'P 1'
#
loop_
_entity.id
_entity.type
_entity.pdbx_description
1 polymer ?
#
loop_
_entity_poly.entity_id
_entity_poly.type
_entity_poly.pdbx_seq_one_letter_code
_entity_poly.pdbx_strand_id
1 'polypeptide(L)'
;MRWGLLLSLGAAQGSDLNLYTHRGKPTSYKALLSRAAKADVIFFGELHNSTEAHALQQQLLNDLIRLKNGKVLLGLEMFERDQQEVLIAYQRREIATPQALSEKTRVWPNFLSDYAPLMETARRHGVPIYATNAPREIARAVSKEGLTALDALPSLRRGWLAPLPLLRLDSLPSYQAMGEMATQHGLDPEPFRLAQMLKDATMAYTIIQAFQPTYTFLHINGSYHSDYGEGIVAYLRAYWGPKVAKMKKILIISTVALPPGEKYQPEARKRADFILVVPPASSSQMP
;
A
#
# COMPACT_ATOMS: atom_id res chain seq x y z
N MET A 1 -32.22 17.34 -37.26
CA MET A 1 -32.12 17.91 -35.91
C MET A 1 -31.17 17.05 -35.07
N ARG A 2 -29.96 17.55 -34.83
CA ARG A 2 -28.95 16.85 -34.00
C ARG A 2 -29.12 17.33 -32.56
N TRP A 3 -29.52 16.45 -31.68
CA TRP A 3 -29.53 16.71 -30.23
C TRP A 3 -28.15 16.36 -29.70
N GLY A 4 -27.37 17.39 -29.40
CA GLY A 4 -26.12 17.22 -28.66
C GLY A 4 -26.43 17.06 -27.18
N LEU A 5 -26.21 15.87 -26.63
CA LEU A 5 -26.24 15.63 -25.19
C LEU A 5 -24.94 16.20 -24.60
N LEU A 6 -25.00 17.38 -24.05
CA LEU A 6 -23.98 17.94 -23.17
C LEU A 6 -24.06 17.17 -21.83
N LEU A 7 -23.27 16.13 -21.70
CA LEU A 7 -22.95 15.56 -20.40
C LEU A 7 -22.09 16.56 -19.63
N SER A 8 -22.72 17.29 -18.72
CA SER A 8 -22.03 18.08 -17.71
C SER A 8 -21.24 17.11 -16.83
N LEU A 9 -19.94 17.01 -17.09
CA LEU A 9 -18.98 16.47 -16.15
C LEU A 9 -18.98 17.37 -14.91
N GLY A 10 -19.72 16.96 -13.89
CA GLY A 10 -19.57 17.50 -12.55
C GLY A 10 -18.14 17.25 -12.09
N ALA A 11 -17.26 18.21 -12.32
CA ALA A 11 -16.01 18.29 -11.61
C ALA A 11 -16.39 18.45 -10.14
N ALA A 12 -16.22 17.41 -9.34
CA ALA A 12 -16.09 17.57 -7.90
C ALA A 12 -15.00 18.62 -7.71
N GLN A 13 -15.39 19.78 -7.21
CA GLN A 13 -14.47 20.86 -6.85
C GLN A 13 -13.50 20.25 -5.87
N GLY A 14 -12.22 20.15 -6.29
CA GLY A 14 -11.18 19.64 -5.45
C GLY A 14 -11.14 20.46 -4.17
N SER A 15 -11.49 19.86 -3.05
CA SER A 15 -10.93 20.29 -1.78
C SER A 15 -9.44 20.44 -2.02
N ASP A 16 -8.87 21.60 -1.66
CA ASP A 16 -7.44 21.85 -1.87
C ASP A 16 -6.64 20.76 -1.14
N LEU A 17 -6.28 19.73 -1.90
CA LEU A 17 -5.46 18.64 -1.36
C LEU A 17 -4.15 19.23 -0.90
N ASN A 18 -3.84 19.09 0.35
CA ASN A 18 -2.62 19.62 0.95
C ASN A 18 -1.41 18.75 0.55
N LEU A 19 -1.05 18.86 -0.75
CA LEU A 19 0.00 18.07 -1.39
C LEU A 19 1.31 18.85 -1.47
N TYR A 20 2.40 18.16 -1.18
CA TYR A 20 3.77 18.69 -1.28
C TYR A 20 4.67 17.74 -2.08
N THR A 21 5.70 18.29 -2.68
CA THR A 21 6.86 17.53 -3.15
C THR A 21 7.76 17.16 -1.97
N HIS A 22 8.70 16.25 -2.17
CA HIS A 22 9.73 15.92 -1.17
C HIS A 22 10.57 17.13 -0.69
N ARG A 23 10.55 18.24 -1.43
CA ARG A 23 11.27 19.48 -1.08
C ARG A 23 10.41 20.47 -0.30
N GLY A 24 9.26 20.05 0.22
CA GLY A 24 8.35 20.93 0.95
C GLY A 24 7.63 21.96 0.09
N LYS A 25 7.70 21.87 -1.24
CA LYS A 25 6.99 22.80 -2.14
C LYS A 25 5.56 22.30 -2.36
N PRO A 26 4.55 23.16 -2.18
CA PRO A 26 3.18 22.82 -2.56
C PRO A 26 3.11 22.35 -4.01
N THR A 27 2.23 21.38 -4.26
CA THR A 27 2.05 20.82 -5.59
C THR A 27 0.57 20.48 -5.84
N SER A 28 0.24 20.04 -7.04
CA SER A 28 -1.14 19.76 -7.42
C SER A 28 -1.36 18.28 -7.67
N TYR A 29 -2.62 17.85 -7.52
CA TYR A 29 -3.04 16.50 -7.95
C TYR A 29 -2.71 16.22 -9.41
N LYS A 30 -2.83 17.23 -10.30
CA LYS A 30 -2.44 17.09 -11.71
C LYS A 30 -0.97 16.70 -11.89
N ALA A 31 -0.07 17.29 -11.09
CA ALA A 31 1.36 16.96 -11.11
C ALA A 31 1.61 15.54 -10.60
N LEU A 32 0.94 15.14 -9.51
CA LEU A 32 0.97 13.77 -8.98
C LEU A 32 0.49 12.78 -10.05
N LEU A 33 -0.69 12.99 -10.62
CA LEU A 33 -1.30 12.11 -11.62
C LEU A 33 -0.42 11.96 -12.87
N SER A 34 0.18 13.06 -13.33
CA SER A 34 1.11 13.03 -14.47
C SER A 34 2.33 12.14 -14.22
N ARG A 35 2.82 12.07 -12.98
CA ARG A 35 3.91 11.16 -12.60
C ARG A 35 3.41 9.73 -12.39
N ALA A 36 2.26 9.57 -11.74
CA ALA A 36 1.63 8.29 -11.49
C ALA A 36 1.33 7.52 -12.80
N ALA A 37 0.85 8.22 -13.82
CA ALA A 37 0.58 7.62 -15.14
C ALA A 37 1.82 7.05 -15.84
N LYS A 38 3.03 7.46 -15.45
CA LYS A 38 4.30 6.98 -15.99
C LYS A 38 4.99 5.95 -15.10
N ALA A 39 4.46 5.68 -13.93
CA ALA A 39 5.05 4.74 -12.99
C ALA A 39 4.73 3.29 -13.36
N ASP A 40 5.68 2.40 -13.09
CA ASP A 40 5.48 0.95 -13.15
C ASP A 40 4.84 0.46 -11.84
N VAL A 41 5.30 0.99 -10.71
CA VAL A 41 4.76 0.70 -9.37
C VAL A 41 4.56 1.99 -8.60
N ILE A 42 3.42 2.12 -7.97
CA ILE A 42 3.05 3.22 -7.09
C ILE A 42 2.82 2.64 -5.69
N PHE A 43 3.54 3.14 -4.72
CA PHE A 43 3.27 2.90 -3.30
C PHE A 43 2.51 4.10 -2.74
N PHE A 44 1.30 3.85 -2.27
CA PHE A 44 0.52 4.85 -1.56
C PHE A 44 0.55 4.52 -0.07
N GLY A 45 1.48 5.19 0.62
CA GLY A 45 1.64 5.10 2.06
C GLY A 45 0.59 5.93 2.77
N GLU A 46 -0.31 5.27 3.48
CA GLU A 46 -1.43 5.88 4.18
C GLU A 46 -1.21 5.97 5.70
N LEU A 47 -2.01 6.81 6.33
CA LEU A 47 -2.42 6.66 7.72
C LEU A 47 -3.78 5.97 7.69
N HIS A 48 -3.89 4.80 8.29
CA HIS A 48 -5.02 3.87 8.11
C HIS A 48 -6.41 4.44 8.41
N ASN A 49 -6.49 5.50 9.21
CA ASN A 49 -7.74 6.15 9.58
C ASN A 49 -7.93 7.53 8.90
N SER A 50 -7.15 7.84 7.84
CA SER A 50 -7.28 9.13 7.15
C SER A 50 -8.28 9.07 6.01
N THR A 51 -9.42 9.72 6.19
CA THR A 51 -10.45 9.87 5.16
C THR A 51 -9.91 10.54 3.89
N GLU A 52 -9.01 11.53 4.05
CA GLU A 52 -8.40 12.25 2.93
C GLU A 52 -7.47 11.34 2.12
N ALA A 53 -6.72 10.45 2.80
CA ALA A 53 -5.88 9.49 2.12
C ALA A 53 -6.73 8.50 1.30
N HIS A 54 -7.80 7.96 1.88
CA HIS A 54 -8.72 7.04 1.19
C HIS A 54 -9.44 7.71 0.02
N ALA A 55 -9.87 8.97 0.18
CA ALA A 55 -10.45 9.74 -0.92
C ALA A 55 -9.46 9.93 -2.08
N LEU A 56 -8.19 10.25 -1.78
CA LEU A 56 -7.15 10.41 -2.79
C LEU A 56 -6.78 9.08 -3.46
N GLN A 57 -6.74 7.98 -2.73
CA GLN A 57 -6.54 6.63 -3.28
C GLN A 57 -7.64 6.28 -4.29
N GLN A 58 -8.89 6.53 -3.91
CA GLN A 58 -10.06 6.30 -4.75
C GLN A 58 -10.01 7.14 -6.03
N GLN A 59 -9.67 8.42 -5.91
CA GLN A 59 -9.51 9.33 -7.06
C GLN A 59 -8.36 8.85 -7.96
N LEU A 60 -7.21 8.53 -7.39
CA LEU A 60 -6.03 8.07 -8.13
C LEU A 60 -6.31 6.77 -8.89
N LEU A 61 -6.96 5.79 -8.26
CA LEU A 61 -7.33 4.54 -8.93
C LEU A 61 -8.25 4.79 -10.12
N ASN A 62 -9.31 5.58 -9.96
CA ASN A 62 -10.23 5.92 -11.05
C ASN A 62 -9.51 6.59 -12.23
N ASP A 63 -8.64 7.54 -11.95
CA ASP A 63 -7.89 8.26 -12.98
C ASP A 63 -6.85 7.38 -13.68
N LEU A 64 -6.16 6.50 -12.93
CA LEU A 64 -5.23 5.51 -13.51
C LEU A 64 -5.97 4.52 -14.41
N ILE A 65 -7.13 4.01 -14.00
CA ILE A 65 -7.95 3.10 -14.82
C ILE A 65 -8.25 3.76 -16.17
N ARG A 66 -8.70 5.01 -16.15
CA ARG A 66 -9.01 5.78 -17.36
C ARG A 66 -7.78 6.03 -18.23
N LEU A 67 -6.69 6.53 -17.65
CA LEU A 67 -5.47 6.90 -18.38
C LEU A 67 -4.69 5.71 -18.92
N LYS A 68 -4.79 4.57 -18.26
CA LYS A 68 -4.07 3.34 -18.63
C LYS A 68 -4.97 2.35 -19.39
N ASN A 69 -6.21 2.74 -19.76
CA ASN A 69 -7.17 1.87 -20.43
C ASN A 69 -7.36 0.54 -19.66
N GLY A 70 -7.53 0.62 -18.35
CA GLY A 70 -7.71 -0.52 -17.46
C GLY A 70 -6.44 -1.30 -17.12
N LYS A 71 -5.28 -0.96 -17.65
CA LYS A 71 -4.00 -1.64 -17.36
C LYS A 71 -3.44 -1.22 -15.99
N VAL A 72 -4.17 -1.54 -14.94
CA VAL A 72 -3.85 -1.29 -13.55
C VAL A 72 -3.99 -2.59 -12.77
N LEU A 73 -3.13 -2.79 -11.78
CA LEU A 73 -3.21 -3.87 -10.78
C LEU A 73 -3.29 -3.21 -9.41
N LEU A 74 -4.14 -3.71 -8.53
CA LEU A 74 -4.34 -3.17 -7.18
C LEU A 74 -3.82 -4.15 -6.14
N GLY A 75 -2.82 -3.76 -5.37
CA GLY A 75 -2.31 -4.52 -4.23
C GLY A 75 -2.76 -3.89 -2.92
N LEU A 76 -3.16 -4.70 -1.97
CA LEU A 76 -3.73 -4.25 -0.70
C LEU A 76 -3.01 -4.94 0.48
N GLU A 77 -2.36 -4.13 1.32
CA GLU A 77 -1.73 -4.60 2.56
C GLU A 77 -2.75 -5.19 3.53
N MET A 78 -3.97 -4.63 3.59
CA MET A 78 -5.00 -5.06 4.52
C MET A 78 -5.48 -6.50 4.30
N PHE A 79 -5.15 -7.10 3.16
CA PHE A 79 -5.43 -8.50 2.88
C PHE A 79 -4.16 -9.36 2.92
N GLU A 80 -4.26 -10.46 3.64
CA GLU A 80 -3.21 -11.45 3.79
C GLU A 80 -3.24 -12.48 2.66
N ARG A 81 -2.08 -13.01 2.28
CA ARG A 81 -1.91 -13.91 1.12
C ARG A 81 -2.82 -15.14 1.12
N ASP A 82 -3.14 -15.68 2.28
CA ASP A 82 -4.06 -16.82 2.44
C ASP A 82 -5.52 -16.46 2.14
N GLN A 83 -5.84 -15.17 1.98
CA GLN A 83 -7.18 -14.69 1.61
C GLN A 83 -7.36 -14.46 0.10
N GLN A 84 -6.33 -14.71 -0.72
CA GLN A 84 -6.37 -14.41 -2.15
C GLN A 84 -7.52 -15.10 -2.89
N GLU A 85 -7.82 -16.36 -2.58
CA GLU A 85 -8.91 -17.09 -3.23
C GLU A 85 -10.28 -16.48 -2.95
N VAL A 86 -10.47 -15.93 -1.74
CA VAL A 86 -11.72 -15.24 -1.39
C VAL A 86 -11.83 -13.91 -2.15
N LEU A 87 -10.71 -13.19 -2.36
CA LEU A 87 -10.70 -11.99 -3.21
C LEU A 87 -11.00 -12.33 -4.67
N ILE A 88 -10.53 -13.45 -5.18
CA ILE A 88 -10.86 -13.92 -6.54
C ILE A 88 -12.35 -14.21 -6.66
N ALA A 89 -12.95 -14.90 -5.69
CA ALA A 89 -14.38 -15.16 -5.66
C ALA A 89 -15.20 -13.85 -5.61
N TYR A 90 -14.73 -12.85 -4.84
CA TYR A 90 -15.34 -11.53 -4.81
C TYR A 90 -15.24 -10.82 -6.18
N GLN A 91 -14.08 -10.85 -6.82
CA GLN A 91 -13.88 -10.25 -8.14
C GLN A 91 -14.77 -10.91 -9.21
N ARG A 92 -14.98 -12.24 -9.14
CA ARG A 92 -15.88 -13.01 -10.02
C ARG A 92 -17.36 -12.84 -9.71
N ARG A 93 -17.70 -12.03 -8.68
CA ARG A 93 -19.07 -11.82 -8.20
C ARG A 93 -19.73 -13.06 -7.58
N GLU A 94 -18.96 -14.09 -7.25
CA GLU A 94 -19.40 -15.24 -6.44
C GLU A 94 -19.69 -14.81 -5.00
N ILE A 95 -18.97 -13.78 -4.52
CA ILE A 95 -19.29 -13.03 -3.31
C ILE A 95 -19.87 -11.68 -3.76
N ALA A 96 -21.15 -11.46 -3.47
CA ALA A 96 -21.92 -10.39 -4.11
C ALA A 96 -21.55 -8.98 -3.63
N THR A 97 -21.27 -8.82 -2.34
CA THR A 97 -21.12 -7.50 -1.69
C THR A 97 -19.86 -7.42 -0.82
N PRO A 98 -19.35 -6.19 -0.54
CA PRO A 98 -18.28 -6.00 0.43
C PRO A 98 -18.63 -6.53 1.82
N GLN A 99 -19.90 -6.41 2.23
CA GLN A 99 -20.35 -6.96 3.50
C GLN A 99 -20.17 -8.47 3.54
N ALA A 100 -20.63 -9.20 2.52
CA ALA A 100 -20.45 -10.66 2.43
C ALA A 100 -18.96 -11.05 2.33
N LEU A 101 -18.10 -10.20 1.76
CA LEU A 101 -16.65 -10.39 1.77
C LEU A 101 -16.09 -10.25 3.19
N SER A 102 -16.52 -9.24 3.95
CA SER A 102 -16.05 -9.03 5.32
C SER A 102 -16.38 -10.18 6.27
N GLU A 103 -17.47 -10.91 6.02
CA GLU A 103 -17.86 -12.09 6.78
C GLU A 103 -17.00 -13.34 6.48
N LYS A 104 -16.31 -13.33 5.33
CA LYS A 104 -15.50 -14.46 4.84
C LYS A 104 -13.99 -14.23 4.97
N THR A 105 -13.59 -13.02 5.36
CA THR A 105 -12.19 -12.61 5.46
C THR A 105 -11.89 -11.92 6.79
N ARG A 106 -10.60 -11.81 7.10
CA ARG A 106 -10.14 -10.99 8.22
C ARG A 106 -9.89 -9.57 7.70
N VAL A 107 -10.87 -8.71 7.85
CA VAL A 107 -10.77 -7.30 7.46
C VAL A 107 -10.47 -6.39 8.65
N TRP A 108 -10.01 -5.20 8.36
CA TRP A 108 -9.82 -4.15 9.37
C TRP A 108 -11.16 -3.51 9.74
N PRO A 109 -11.30 -2.92 10.95
CA PRO A 109 -12.57 -2.37 11.43
C PRO A 109 -13.20 -1.33 10.50
N ASN A 110 -12.38 -0.52 9.84
CA ASN A 110 -12.80 0.52 8.88
C ASN A 110 -12.93 0.01 7.43
N PHE A 111 -12.94 -1.31 7.21
CA PHE A 111 -12.96 -1.88 5.86
C PHE A 111 -14.13 -1.38 5.01
N LEU A 112 -15.34 -1.39 5.56
CA LEU A 112 -16.54 -1.06 4.79
C LEU A 112 -16.60 0.42 4.39
N SER A 113 -16.13 1.32 5.27
CA SER A 113 -16.12 2.76 4.99
C SER A 113 -14.99 3.17 4.07
N ASP A 114 -13.79 2.63 4.27
CA ASP A 114 -12.56 3.19 3.73
C ASP A 114 -12.00 2.39 2.55
N TYR A 115 -12.02 1.06 2.62
CA TYR A 115 -11.40 0.20 1.60
C TYR A 115 -12.40 -0.40 0.61
N ALA A 116 -13.63 -0.70 1.04
CA ALA A 116 -14.64 -1.29 0.18
C ALA A 116 -14.97 -0.43 -1.05
N PRO A 117 -15.07 0.91 -0.99
CA PRO A 117 -15.28 1.75 -2.16
C PRO A 117 -14.18 1.59 -3.23
N LEU A 118 -12.91 1.51 -2.80
CA LEU A 118 -11.76 1.29 -3.67
C LEU A 118 -11.85 -0.08 -4.37
N MET A 119 -12.17 -1.12 -3.62
CA MET A 119 -12.32 -2.47 -4.14
C MET A 119 -13.51 -2.63 -5.09
N GLU A 120 -14.64 -1.99 -4.79
CA GLU A 120 -15.79 -1.95 -5.69
C GLU A 120 -15.46 -1.27 -7.02
N THR A 121 -14.66 -0.21 -6.98
CA THR A 121 -14.17 0.44 -8.20
C THR A 121 -13.27 -0.51 -8.99
N ALA A 122 -12.31 -1.15 -8.35
CA ALA A 122 -11.46 -2.14 -9.00
C ALA A 122 -12.29 -3.28 -9.63
N ARG A 123 -13.22 -3.86 -8.87
CA ARG A 123 -14.10 -4.93 -9.33
C ARG A 123 -14.97 -4.51 -10.52
N ARG A 124 -15.56 -3.31 -10.46
CA ARG A 124 -16.42 -2.77 -11.52
C ARG A 124 -15.69 -2.62 -12.84
N HIS A 125 -14.43 -2.26 -12.79
CA HIS A 125 -13.58 -2.04 -13.96
C HIS A 125 -12.69 -3.23 -14.33
N GLY A 126 -12.86 -4.37 -13.68
CA GLY A 126 -12.07 -5.58 -13.96
C GLY A 126 -10.59 -5.46 -13.59
N VAL A 127 -10.24 -4.56 -12.67
CA VAL A 127 -8.87 -4.40 -12.17
C VAL A 127 -8.56 -5.54 -11.20
N PRO A 128 -7.53 -6.36 -11.45
CA PRO A 128 -7.15 -7.43 -10.54
C PRO A 128 -6.76 -6.90 -9.16
N ILE A 129 -7.25 -7.57 -8.09
CA ILE A 129 -6.96 -7.23 -6.69
C ILE A 129 -6.10 -8.33 -6.09
N TYR A 130 -5.01 -7.93 -5.44
CA TYR A 130 -4.04 -8.82 -4.82
C TYR A 130 -3.98 -8.61 -3.31
N ALA A 131 -4.16 -9.71 -2.57
CA ALA A 131 -3.79 -9.80 -1.16
C ALA A 131 -2.27 -9.87 -1.08
N THR A 132 -1.63 -8.91 -0.42
CA THR A 132 -0.17 -8.81 -0.50
C THR A 132 0.55 -9.12 0.79
N ASN A 133 -0.10 -8.98 1.95
CA ASN A 133 0.55 -9.12 3.25
C ASN A 133 0.81 -10.58 3.64
N ALA A 134 1.84 -10.81 4.45
CA ALA A 134 2.06 -12.09 5.09
C ALA A 134 0.89 -12.44 6.05
N PRO A 135 0.47 -13.72 6.14
CA PRO A 135 -0.55 -14.10 7.12
C PRO A 135 -0.14 -13.71 8.54
N ARG A 136 -1.05 -13.04 9.26
CA ARG A 136 -0.79 -12.49 10.60
C ARG A 136 -0.36 -13.55 11.61
N GLU A 137 -0.84 -14.78 11.47
CA GLU A 137 -0.45 -15.88 12.33
C GLU A 137 1.03 -16.21 12.18
N ILE A 138 1.53 -16.22 10.94
CA ILE A 138 2.95 -16.50 10.65
C ILE A 138 3.80 -15.32 11.12
N ALA A 139 3.39 -14.08 10.83
CA ALA A 139 4.10 -12.90 11.29
C ALA A 139 4.15 -12.83 12.83
N ARG A 140 3.06 -13.21 13.51
CA ARG A 140 3.01 -13.30 14.99
C ARG A 140 3.92 -14.41 15.54
N ALA A 141 3.99 -15.55 14.87
CA ALA A 141 4.93 -16.60 15.28
C ALA A 141 6.39 -16.11 15.15
N VAL A 142 6.72 -15.45 14.03
CA VAL A 142 8.06 -14.87 13.83
C VAL A 142 8.35 -13.77 14.85
N SER A 143 7.38 -12.94 15.24
CA SER A 143 7.59 -11.90 16.27
C SER A 143 7.84 -12.47 17.68
N LYS A 144 7.55 -13.74 17.92
CA LYS A 144 7.77 -14.43 19.20
C LYS A 144 9.02 -15.32 19.19
N GLU A 145 9.22 -16.03 18.10
CA GLU A 145 10.17 -17.15 18.01
C GLU A 145 11.29 -16.87 17.00
N GLY A 146 11.26 -15.72 16.32
CA GLY A 146 12.20 -15.43 15.24
C GLY A 146 11.94 -16.27 13.99
N LEU A 147 12.92 -16.37 13.11
CA LEU A 147 12.79 -17.07 11.82
C LEU A 147 12.63 -18.58 11.96
N THR A 148 12.98 -19.17 13.10
CA THR A 148 12.79 -20.61 13.37
C THR A 148 11.31 -21.02 13.30
N ALA A 149 10.38 -20.08 13.55
CA ALA A 149 8.96 -20.30 13.34
C ALA A 149 8.59 -20.68 11.88
N LEU A 150 9.46 -20.40 10.93
CA LEU A 150 9.23 -20.68 9.51
C LEU A 150 9.69 -22.11 9.12
N ASP A 151 10.51 -22.77 9.92
CA ASP A 151 11.14 -24.07 9.57
C ASP A 151 10.11 -25.19 9.47
N ALA A 152 9.10 -25.19 10.33
CA ALA A 152 8.05 -26.18 10.39
C ALA A 152 6.84 -25.90 9.49
N LEU A 153 6.86 -24.80 8.70
CA LEU A 153 5.72 -24.46 7.85
C LEU A 153 5.53 -25.47 6.72
N PRO A 154 4.30 -25.96 6.49
CA PRO A 154 3.97 -26.76 5.32
C PRO A 154 4.23 -26.00 4.01
N SER A 155 4.52 -26.72 2.92
CA SER A 155 4.83 -26.14 1.60
C SER A 155 3.76 -25.13 1.12
N LEU A 156 2.49 -25.42 1.33
CA LEU A 156 1.38 -24.52 0.97
C LEU A 156 1.53 -23.17 1.71
N ARG A 157 1.79 -23.20 3.02
CA ARG A 157 1.92 -21.98 3.82
C ARG A 157 3.20 -21.20 3.49
N ARG A 158 4.29 -21.88 3.13
CA ARG A 158 5.51 -21.25 2.60
C ARG A 158 5.24 -20.53 1.28
N GLY A 159 4.35 -21.05 0.42
CA GLY A 159 3.95 -20.43 -0.84
C GLY A 159 3.22 -19.09 -0.70
N TRP A 160 2.74 -18.75 0.49
CA TRP A 160 2.16 -17.44 0.79
C TRP A 160 3.20 -16.36 1.11
N LEU A 161 4.44 -16.74 1.31
CA LEU A 161 5.51 -15.86 1.78
C LEU A 161 6.48 -15.49 0.65
N ALA A 162 7.35 -14.54 0.93
CA ALA A 162 8.56 -14.33 0.15
C ALA A 162 9.45 -15.59 0.17
N PRO A 163 10.36 -15.75 -0.80
CA PRO A 163 11.30 -16.86 -0.80
C PRO A 163 12.05 -17.02 0.53
N LEU A 164 12.16 -18.26 0.98
CA LEU A 164 12.92 -18.62 2.18
C LEU A 164 14.25 -19.29 1.79
N PRO A 165 15.34 -19.07 2.52
CA PRO A 165 15.44 -18.25 3.73
C PRO A 165 15.15 -16.77 3.47
N LEU A 166 14.52 -16.09 4.44
CA LEU A 166 14.16 -14.68 4.31
C LEU A 166 15.41 -13.82 4.06
N LEU A 167 15.39 -13.04 2.99
CA LEU A 167 16.40 -12.01 2.77
C LEU A 167 16.33 -10.98 3.90
N ARG A 168 17.44 -10.76 4.61
CA ARG A 168 17.51 -9.79 5.69
C ARG A 168 18.07 -8.45 5.19
N LEU A 169 17.38 -7.37 5.54
CA LEU A 169 17.77 -5.99 5.23
C LEU A 169 17.95 -5.18 6.53
N ASP A 170 18.66 -5.76 7.50
CA ASP A 170 18.83 -5.24 8.85
C ASP A 170 19.40 -3.82 8.93
N SER A 171 20.17 -3.41 7.93
CA SER A 171 20.82 -2.09 7.89
C SER A 171 19.86 -0.95 7.51
N LEU A 172 18.60 -1.24 7.17
CA LEU A 172 17.64 -0.17 6.86
C LEU A 172 17.31 0.63 8.12
N PRO A 173 17.44 1.97 8.08
CA PRO A 173 17.15 2.83 9.22
C PRO A 173 15.75 2.64 9.81
N SER A 174 14.74 2.36 9.00
CA SER A 174 13.37 2.09 9.48
C SER A 174 13.32 0.86 10.41
N TYR A 175 14.05 -0.21 10.08
CA TYR A 175 14.10 -1.41 10.92
C TYR A 175 14.94 -1.19 12.18
N GLN A 176 15.98 -0.37 12.11
CA GLN A 176 16.78 0.00 13.29
C GLN A 176 15.94 0.82 14.27
N ALA A 177 15.25 1.87 13.79
CA ALA A 177 14.36 2.69 14.60
C ALA A 177 13.21 1.87 15.22
N MET A 178 12.67 0.89 14.48
CA MET A 178 11.64 -0.01 14.98
C MET A 178 12.17 -0.93 16.09
N GLY A 179 13.41 -1.40 15.99
CA GLY A 179 14.06 -2.17 17.04
C GLY A 179 14.29 -1.35 18.32
N GLU A 180 14.70 -0.09 18.18
CA GLU A 180 14.86 0.84 19.30
C GLU A 180 13.52 1.09 20.01
N MET A 181 12.45 1.31 19.24
CA MET A 181 11.10 1.47 19.78
C MET A 181 10.63 0.20 20.52
N ALA A 182 10.85 -0.98 19.96
CA ALA A 182 10.51 -2.25 20.62
C ALA A 182 11.25 -2.38 21.97
N THR A 183 12.53 -2.06 22.02
CA THR A 183 13.32 -2.06 23.26
C THR A 183 12.79 -1.09 24.30
N GLN A 184 12.37 0.12 23.90
CA GLN A 184 11.77 1.10 24.80
C GLN A 184 10.47 0.60 25.42
N HIS A 185 9.75 -0.29 24.74
CA HIS A 185 8.53 -0.93 25.25
C HIS A 185 8.77 -2.29 25.92
N GLY A 186 10.03 -2.65 26.21
CA GLY A 186 10.38 -3.90 26.88
C GLY A 186 10.21 -5.16 26.01
N LEU A 187 10.16 -5.01 24.69
CA LEU A 187 10.04 -6.11 23.73
C LEU A 187 11.43 -6.47 23.19
N ASP A 188 11.60 -7.75 22.80
CA ASP A 188 12.79 -8.15 22.07
C ASP A 188 12.77 -7.52 20.68
N PRO A 189 13.76 -6.67 20.33
CA PRO A 189 13.79 -5.96 19.07
C PRO A 189 13.97 -6.88 17.86
N GLU A 190 14.68 -8.00 18.01
CA GLU A 190 15.04 -8.84 16.88
C GLU A 190 13.83 -9.57 16.27
N PRO A 191 13.04 -10.36 17.01
CA PRO A 191 11.87 -11.02 16.44
C PRO A 191 10.82 -10.02 15.92
N PHE A 192 10.70 -8.85 16.57
CA PHE A 192 9.78 -7.80 16.13
C PHE A 192 10.17 -7.25 14.75
N ARG A 193 11.46 -6.95 14.54
CA ARG A 193 12.01 -6.53 13.24
C ARG A 193 11.83 -7.60 12.17
N LEU A 194 12.12 -8.86 12.51
CA LEU A 194 11.99 -9.98 11.58
C LEU A 194 10.56 -10.19 11.10
N ALA A 195 9.57 -10.01 11.97
CA ALA A 195 8.16 -10.06 11.58
C ALA A 195 7.80 -8.95 10.59
N GLN A 196 8.34 -7.74 10.78
CA GLN A 196 8.12 -6.64 9.85
C GLN A 196 8.83 -6.89 8.52
N MET A 197 10.08 -7.36 8.55
CA MET A 197 10.80 -7.76 7.34
C MET A 197 10.05 -8.84 6.55
N LEU A 198 9.45 -9.82 7.23
CA LEU A 198 8.66 -10.87 6.58
C LEU A 198 7.45 -10.29 5.85
N LYS A 199 6.74 -9.34 6.45
CA LYS A 199 5.61 -8.64 5.82
C LYS A 199 6.06 -7.89 4.58
N ASP A 200 7.07 -7.03 4.71
CA ASP A 200 7.57 -6.20 3.62
C ASP A 200 8.11 -7.04 2.45
N ALA A 201 8.87 -8.08 2.77
CA ALA A 201 9.39 -9.03 1.80
C ALA A 201 8.25 -9.73 1.04
N THR A 202 7.20 -10.16 1.76
CA THR A 202 6.06 -10.87 1.18
C THR A 202 5.24 -9.95 0.28
N MET A 203 4.99 -8.71 0.70
CA MET A 203 4.31 -7.71 -0.13
C MET A 203 5.11 -7.40 -1.39
N ALA A 204 6.41 -7.18 -1.27
CA ALA A 204 7.29 -6.95 -2.42
C ALA A 204 7.32 -8.15 -3.39
N TYR A 205 7.41 -9.35 -2.87
CA TYR A 205 7.44 -10.56 -3.70
C TYR A 205 6.11 -10.79 -4.41
N THR A 206 4.99 -10.51 -3.75
CA THR A 206 3.66 -10.56 -4.36
C THR A 206 3.55 -9.58 -5.53
N ILE A 207 4.06 -8.35 -5.36
CA ILE A 207 4.10 -7.37 -6.44
C ILE A 207 4.89 -7.92 -7.64
N ILE A 208 6.04 -8.55 -7.40
CA ILE A 208 6.87 -9.13 -8.47
C ILE A 208 6.12 -10.25 -9.20
N GLN A 209 5.50 -11.16 -8.47
CA GLN A 209 4.73 -12.26 -9.07
C GLN A 209 3.54 -11.79 -9.90
N ALA A 210 2.88 -10.72 -9.47
CA ALA A 210 1.73 -10.15 -10.14
C ALA A 210 2.10 -9.15 -11.27
N PHE A 211 3.34 -8.65 -11.28
CA PHE A 211 3.77 -7.58 -12.17
C PHE A 211 3.63 -7.98 -13.65
N GLN A 212 2.98 -7.09 -14.41
CA GLN A 212 2.83 -7.25 -15.85
C GLN A 212 3.46 -6.04 -16.56
N PRO A 213 4.32 -6.26 -17.56
CA PRO A 213 4.80 -5.16 -18.42
C PRO A 213 3.62 -4.37 -18.98
N THR A 214 3.73 -3.05 -19.07
CA THR A 214 2.68 -2.11 -19.53
C THR A 214 1.56 -1.81 -18.53
N TYR A 215 1.42 -2.58 -17.44
CA TYR A 215 0.50 -2.28 -16.35
C TYR A 215 1.18 -1.36 -15.31
N THR A 216 0.37 -0.61 -14.59
CA THR A 216 0.80 0.10 -13.38
C THR A 216 0.29 -0.66 -12.16
N PHE A 217 1.17 -1.03 -11.26
CA PHE A 217 0.80 -1.65 -9.98
C PHE A 217 0.61 -0.54 -8.94
N LEU A 218 -0.62 -0.34 -8.48
CA LEU A 218 -0.94 0.55 -7.35
C LEU A 218 -1.01 -0.30 -6.08
N HIS A 219 -0.12 -0.05 -5.14
CA HIS A 219 -0.08 -0.73 -3.85
C HIS A 219 -0.49 0.23 -2.74
N ILE A 220 -1.52 -0.14 -1.98
CA ILE A 220 -1.99 0.59 -0.80
C ILE A 220 -1.41 -0.06 0.44
N ASN A 221 -0.68 0.72 1.22
CA ASN A 221 0.01 0.26 2.43
C ASN A 221 0.15 1.39 3.45
N GLY A 222 0.35 1.04 4.70
CA GLY A 222 0.73 2.02 5.72
C GLY A 222 2.06 2.69 5.36
N SER A 223 2.20 3.99 5.63
CA SER A 223 3.35 4.81 5.21
C SER A 223 4.69 4.23 5.67
N TYR A 224 4.74 3.61 6.85
CA TYR A 224 5.95 2.95 7.38
C TYR A 224 6.55 1.88 6.46
N HIS A 225 5.71 1.23 5.64
CA HIS A 225 6.13 0.17 4.73
C HIS A 225 6.83 0.67 3.47
N SER A 226 6.71 1.95 3.13
CA SER A 226 7.26 2.49 1.86
C SER A 226 8.02 3.81 1.99
N ASP A 227 7.92 4.50 3.14
CA ASP A 227 8.62 5.75 3.39
C ASP A 227 10.13 5.60 3.21
N TYR A 228 10.77 6.65 2.75
CA TYR A 228 12.22 6.73 2.46
C TYR A 228 12.71 5.75 1.40
N GLY A 229 11.80 5.04 0.71
CA GLY A 229 12.13 3.99 -0.23
C GLY A 229 12.68 2.74 0.45
N GLU A 230 12.35 2.55 1.72
CA GLU A 230 12.67 1.39 2.57
C GLU A 230 11.54 0.35 2.56
N GLY A 231 11.54 -0.58 3.48
CA GLY A 231 10.51 -1.60 3.60
C GLY A 231 10.24 -2.34 2.29
N ILE A 232 8.99 -2.34 1.84
CA ILE A 232 8.55 -3.01 0.60
C ILE A 232 9.38 -2.56 -0.61
N VAL A 233 9.70 -1.26 -0.68
CA VAL A 233 10.41 -0.68 -1.83
C VAL A 233 11.85 -1.22 -1.91
N ALA A 234 12.52 -1.35 -0.78
CA ALA A 234 13.86 -1.92 -0.70
C ALA A 234 13.87 -3.40 -1.09
N TYR A 235 12.91 -4.19 -0.58
CA TYR A 235 12.75 -5.59 -0.99
C TYR A 235 12.42 -5.75 -2.46
N LEU A 236 11.53 -4.91 -2.99
CA LEU A 236 11.18 -4.92 -4.41
C LEU A 236 12.43 -4.70 -5.29
N ARG A 237 13.27 -3.72 -4.92
CA ARG A 237 14.53 -3.46 -5.62
C ARG A 237 15.52 -4.61 -5.49
N ALA A 238 15.65 -5.21 -4.30
CA ALA A 238 16.53 -6.34 -4.06
C ALA A 238 16.14 -7.56 -4.90
N TYR A 239 14.85 -7.90 -4.93
CA TYR A 239 14.35 -9.04 -5.70
C TYR A 239 14.40 -8.82 -7.22
N TRP A 240 14.20 -7.60 -7.71
CA TRP A 240 14.41 -7.29 -9.13
C TRP A 240 15.88 -7.33 -9.53
N GLY A 241 16.78 -7.13 -8.58
CA GLY A 241 18.20 -6.93 -8.83
C GLY A 241 18.53 -5.58 -9.47
N PRO A 242 19.80 -5.16 -9.42
CA PRO A 242 20.20 -3.78 -9.74
C PRO A 242 19.91 -3.35 -11.18
N LYS A 243 20.00 -4.26 -12.14
CA LYS A 243 19.70 -3.95 -13.56
C LYS A 243 18.23 -3.58 -13.75
N VAL A 244 17.31 -4.46 -13.31
CA VAL A 244 15.88 -4.28 -13.50
C VAL A 244 15.37 -3.12 -12.65
N ALA A 245 15.84 -3.01 -11.40
CA ALA A 245 15.45 -1.94 -10.50
C ALA A 245 15.74 -0.53 -11.05
N LYS A 246 16.84 -0.34 -11.78
CA LYS A 246 17.18 0.92 -12.46
C LYS A 246 16.22 1.27 -13.60
N MET A 247 15.63 0.29 -14.25
CA MET A 247 14.73 0.49 -15.39
C MET A 247 13.30 0.77 -14.94
N LYS A 248 12.94 0.40 -13.72
CA LYS A 248 11.59 0.52 -13.19
C LYS A 248 11.34 1.89 -12.56
N LYS A 249 10.21 2.47 -12.90
CA LYS A 249 9.75 3.76 -12.36
C LYS A 249 8.86 3.52 -11.15
N ILE A 250 9.43 3.70 -9.98
CA ILE A 250 8.71 3.63 -8.71
C ILE A 250 8.30 5.04 -8.31
N LEU A 251 7.04 5.20 -7.92
CA LEU A 251 6.50 6.42 -7.33
C LEU A 251 6.06 6.13 -5.90
N ILE A 252 6.48 6.96 -4.96
CA ILE A 252 6.09 6.87 -3.56
C ILE A 252 5.27 8.11 -3.20
N ILE A 253 4.08 7.87 -2.65
CA ILE A 253 3.21 8.87 -2.03
C ILE A 253 3.18 8.53 -0.54
N SER A 254 3.38 9.49 0.33
CA SER A 254 3.32 9.28 1.79
C SER A 254 2.30 10.22 2.40
N THR A 255 1.55 9.74 3.38
CA THR A 255 0.61 10.54 4.16
C THR A 255 1.25 10.89 5.50
N VAL A 256 1.20 12.17 5.85
CA VAL A 256 1.77 12.72 7.09
C VAL A 256 0.70 13.52 7.83
N ALA A 257 0.54 13.27 9.11
CA ALA A 257 -0.36 14.06 9.96
C ALA A 257 0.37 15.31 10.47
N LEU A 258 -0.22 16.48 10.22
CA LEU A 258 0.25 17.75 10.78
C LEU A 258 -0.94 18.53 11.34
N PRO A 259 -0.74 19.33 12.39
CA PRO A 259 -1.76 20.25 12.91
C PRO A 259 -2.32 21.15 11.82
N PRO A 260 -3.58 21.58 11.91
CA PRO A 260 -4.18 22.50 10.96
C PRO A 260 -3.37 23.78 10.78
N GLY A 261 -3.09 24.14 9.53
CA GLY A 261 -2.29 25.34 9.19
C GLY A 261 -0.79 25.12 9.13
N GLU A 262 -0.28 24.00 9.62
CA GLU A 262 1.13 23.64 9.46
C GLU A 262 1.43 23.16 8.04
N LYS A 263 2.63 23.49 7.57
CA LYS A 263 3.13 23.11 6.25
C LYS A 263 4.19 22.03 6.39
N TYR A 264 4.16 21.05 5.48
CA TYR A 264 5.20 20.05 5.43
C TYR A 264 6.58 20.71 5.21
N GLN A 265 7.51 20.37 6.08
CA GLN A 265 8.91 20.75 5.95
C GLN A 265 9.73 19.59 5.40
N PRO A 266 10.68 19.84 4.49
CA PRO A 266 11.50 18.78 3.94
C PRO A 266 12.38 18.17 5.03
N GLU A 267 12.49 16.86 5.00
CA GLU A 267 13.38 16.11 5.89
C GLU A 267 14.76 15.94 5.25
N ALA A 268 15.78 15.65 6.07
CA ALA A 268 17.14 15.39 5.59
C ALA A 268 17.19 14.22 4.59
N ARG A 269 16.33 13.22 4.77
CA ARG A 269 16.14 12.10 3.84
C ARG A 269 14.85 12.29 3.06
N LYS A 270 14.86 11.94 1.78
CA LYS A 270 13.66 11.97 0.93
C LYS A 270 12.65 10.93 1.41
N ARG A 271 11.56 11.35 2.05
CA ARG A 271 10.49 10.47 2.53
C ARG A 271 9.75 9.81 1.38
N ALA A 272 9.24 10.60 0.44
CA ALA A 272 8.46 10.14 -0.71
C ALA A 272 8.64 11.09 -1.90
N ASP A 273 8.03 10.81 -3.04
CA ASP A 273 7.98 11.74 -4.18
C ASP A 273 6.93 12.83 -3.96
N PHE A 274 5.79 12.44 -3.36
CA PHE A 274 4.70 13.32 -2.95
C PHE A 274 4.32 13.05 -1.52
N ILE A 275 3.96 14.11 -0.80
CA ILE A 275 3.50 14.06 0.57
C ILE A 275 2.06 14.60 0.60
N LEU A 276 1.13 13.80 1.09
CA LEU A 276 -0.21 14.22 1.45
C LEU A 276 -0.19 14.61 2.93
N VAL A 277 -0.50 15.86 3.23
CA VAL A 277 -0.66 16.32 4.61
C VAL A 277 -2.12 16.24 4.99
N VAL A 278 -2.41 15.59 6.10
CA VAL A 278 -3.75 15.42 6.67
C VAL A 278 -3.76 15.90 8.12
N PRO A 279 -4.93 16.27 8.67
CA PRO A 279 -5.02 16.55 10.11
C PRO A 279 -4.71 15.28 10.93
N PRO A 280 -4.22 15.41 12.17
CA PRO A 280 -4.11 14.29 13.10
C PRO A 280 -5.48 13.64 13.33
N ALA A 281 -5.50 12.32 13.48
CA ALA A 281 -6.74 11.61 13.83
C ALA A 281 -7.31 12.17 15.14
N SER A 282 -8.62 12.38 15.16
CA SER A 282 -9.30 12.75 16.41
C SER A 282 -9.19 11.63 17.42
N SER A 283 -9.12 11.95 18.70
CA SER A 283 -8.98 10.96 19.79
C SER A 283 -10.08 9.88 19.80
N SER A 284 -11.20 10.13 19.15
CA SER A 284 -12.29 9.15 18.96
C SER A 284 -12.04 8.13 17.83
N GLN A 285 -10.96 8.28 17.04
CA GLN A 285 -10.62 7.42 15.90
C GLN A 285 -9.35 6.57 16.14
N MET A 286 -8.78 6.65 17.33
CA MET A 286 -7.69 5.74 17.70
C MET A 286 -8.27 4.38 18.10
N PRO A 287 -7.72 3.26 17.55
CA PRO A 287 -8.17 1.91 17.87
C PRO A 287 -7.89 1.51 19.31
#